data_a4a41e0cf82ef917af2425ea0c990cb5
#
_entry.id   a4a41e0cf82ef917af2425ea0c990cb5
#
_cell.length_a   1.000
_cell.length_b   1.000
_cell.length_c   1.000
_cell.angle_alpha   90.00
_cell.angle_beta   90.00
_cell.angle_gamma   90.00
#
_symmetry.space_group_name_H-M   'P 1'
#
loop_
_entity.id
_entity.type
_entity.pdbx_description
1 polymer ?
#
loop_
_entity_poly.entity_id
_entity_poly.type
_entity_poly.pdbx_seq_one_letter_code
_entity_poly.pdbx_strand_id
1 'polypeptide(L)' 'VLTQREVCACAWQTILWHGAAHAEAAAEERIVELRAAGLIAGAEMWVAIKARIPELLERPEIWDELPQ' A
#
# COMPACT_ATOMS: atom_id res chain seq x y z
N VAL A 1 -0.30 0.52 -14.99
CA VAL A 1 0.42 1.29 -13.97
C VAL A 1 -0.58 2.02 -13.10
N LEU A 2 -0.46 1.87 -11.79
CA LEU A 2 -1.34 2.57 -10.86
C LEU A 2 -0.91 4.03 -10.68
N THR A 3 -1.90 4.91 -10.60
CA THR A 3 -1.64 6.30 -10.22
C THR A 3 -1.33 6.37 -8.72
N GLN A 4 -0.76 7.47 -8.28
CA GLN A 4 -0.50 7.68 -6.85
C GLN A 4 -1.78 7.61 -6.03
N ARG A 5 -2.88 8.11 -6.57
CA ARG A 5 -4.16 8.05 -5.88
C ARG A 5 -4.67 6.63 -5.73
N GLU A 6 -4.48 5.80 -6.76
CA GLU A 6 -4.85 4.39 -6.68
C GLU A 6 -4.00 3.63 -5.67
N VAL A 7 -2.70 3.92 -5.63
CA VAL A 7 -1.79 3.33 -4.63
C VAL A 7 -2.25 3.69 -3.22
N CYS A 8 -2.60 4.96 -3.01
CA CYS A 8 -3.12 5.41 -1.70
C CYS A 8 -4.44 4.75 -1.35
N ALA A 9 -5.32 4.54 -2.34
CA ALA A 9 -6.59 3.85 -2.11
C ALA A 9 -6.34 2.42 -1.63
N CYS A 10 -5.38 1.73 -2.24
CA CYS A 10 -5.01 0.37 -1.83
C CYS A 10 -4.40 0.37 -0.42
N ALA A 11 -3.59 1.37 -0.11
CA ALA A 11 -3.00 1.51 1.22
C ALA A 11 -4.09 1.73 2.28
N TRP A 12 -5.05 2.62 2.01
CA TRP A 12 -6.18 2.84 2.91
C TRP A 12 -6.98 1.57 3.14
N GLN A 13 -7.25 0.82 2.08
CA GLN A 13 -7.99 -0.43 2.17
C GLN A 13 -7.25 -1.45 3.04
N THR A 14 -5.94 -1.51 2.89
CA THR A 14 -5.10 -2.38 3.72
C THR A 14 -5.20 -1.98 5.19
N ILE A 15 -5.15 -0.69 5.48
CA ILE A 15 -5.28 -0.17 6.84
C ILE A 15 -6.65 -0.54 7.42
N LEU A 16 -7.72 -0.38 6.63
CA LEU A 16 -9.07 -0.67 7.10
C LEU A 16 -9.29 -2.16 7.36
N TRP A 17 -8.68 -3.03 6.55
CA TRP A 17 -8.86 -4.48 6.70
C TRP A 17 -8.01 -5.08 7.82
N HIS A 18 -6.79 -4.59 8.00
CA HIS A 18 -5.82 -5.19 8.93
C HIS A 18 -5.58 -4.36 10.18
N GLY A 19 -6.04 -3.12 10.20
CA GLY A 19 -5.78 -2.20 11.28
C GLY A 19 -4.44 -1.50 11.13
N ALA A 20 -4.32 -0.32 11.73
CA ALA A 20 -3.12 0.51 11.63
C ALA A 20 -1.85 -0.21 12.08
N ALA A 21 -1.96 -1.04 13.14
CA ALA A 21 -0.81 -1.73 13.71
C ALA A 21 -0.29 -2.87 12.83
N HIS A 22 -1.15 -3.43 11.96
CA HIS A 22 -0.81 -4.62 11.18
C HIS A 22 -0.74 -4.40 9.68
N ALA A 23 -1.10 -3.20 9.21
CA ALA A 23 -1.19 -2.92 7.78
C ALA A 23 0.15 -3.10 7.05
N GLU A 24 1.24 -2.59 7.61
CA GLU A 24 2.55 -2.74 6.98
C GLU A 24 3.01 -4.19 6.92
N ALA A 25 2.78 -4.94 8.00
CA ALA A 25 3.13 -6.36 8.04
C ALA A 25 2.32 -7.15 7.00
N ALA A 26 1.04 -6.84 6.86
CA ALA A 26 0.19 -7.49 5.85
C ALA A 26 0.68 -7.19 4.44
N ALA A 27 1.08 -5.95 4.17
CA ALA A 27 1.64 -5.57 2.87
C ALA A 27 2.95 -6.30 2.60
N GLU A 28 3.82 -6.43 3.60
CA GLU A 28 5.09 -7.15 3.48
C GLU A 28 4.86 -8.63 3.17
N GLU A 29 3.92 -9.28 3.84
CA GLU A 29 3.56 -10.67 3.53
C GLU A 29 3.13 -10.82 2.08
N ARG A 30 2.35 -9.88 1.59
CA ARG A 30 1.88 -9.90 0.19
C ARG A 30 3.04 -9.77 -0.78
N ILE A 31 4.02 -8.91 -0.47
CA ILE A 31 5.22 -8.74 -1.29
C ILE A 31 6.00 -10.06 -1.37
N VAL A 32 6.21 -10.72 -0.23
CA VAL A 32 6.93 -11.99 -0.17
C VAL A 32 6.20 -13.05 -1.00
N GLU A 33 4.89 -13.17 -0.83
CA GLU A 33 4.08 -14.12 -1.59
C GLU A 33 4.19 -13.92 -3.09
N LEU A 34 4.08 -12.65 -3.53
CA LEU A 34 4.14 -12.32 -4.95
C LEU A 34 5.52 -12.61 -5.55
N ARG A 35 6.58 -12.29 -4.82
CA ARG A 35 7.94 -12.60 -5.27
C ARG A 35 8.17 -14.10 -5.37
N ALA A 36 7.68 -14.85 -4.40
CA ALA A 36 7.79 -16.32 -4.42
C ALA A 36 7.05 -16.93 -5.60
N ALA A 37 5.94 -16.30 -6.02
CA ALA A 37 5.17 -16.74 -7.18
C ALA A 37 5.74 -16.23 -8.52
N GLY A 38 6.80 -15.44 -8.50
CA GLY A 38 7.37 -14.86 -9.71
C GLY A 38 6.64 -13.66 -10.27
N LEU A 39 5.69 -13.12 -9.51
CA LEU A 39 4.88 -11.97 -9.93
C LEU A 39 5.55 -10.67 -9.51
N ILE A 40 6.66 -10.35 -10.17
CA ILE A 40 7.53 -9.25 -9.75
C ILE A 40 6.85 -7.87 -9.86
N ALA A 41 6.11 -7.64 -10.96
CA ALA A 41 5.40 -6.37 -11.13
C ALA A 41 4.37 -6.13 -10.02
N GLY A 42 3.66 -7.20 -9.61
CA GLY A 42 2.72 -7.12 -8.51
C GLY A 42 3.41 -6.84 -7.18
N ALA A 43 4.57 -7.48 -6.97
CA ALA A 43 5.35 -7.25 -5.76
C ALA A 43 5.83 -5.80 -5.69
N GLU A 44 6.30 -5.23 -6.79
CA GLU A 44 6.74 -3.83 -6.83
C GLU A 44 5.59 -2.87 -6.55
N MET A 45 4.40 -3.18 -7.04
CA MET A 45 3.20 -2.40 -6.77
C MET A 45 2.91 -2.39 -5.26
N TRP A 46 3.00 -3.53 -4.61
CA TRP A 46 2.78 -3.63 -3.17
C TRP A 46 3.88 -2.96 -2.34
N VAL A 47 5.11 -2.88 -2.87
CA VAL A 47 6.18 -2.08 -2.23
C VAL A 47 5.76 -0.61 -2.18
N ALA A 48 5.19 -0.08 -3.27
CA ALA A 48 4.69 1.28 -3.32
C ALA A 48 3.52 1.48 -2.36
N ILE A 49 2.60 0.52 -2.30
CA ILE A 49 1.47 0.56 -1.38
C ILE A 49 1.94 0.58 0.08
N LYS A 50 2.88 -0.30 0.41
CA LYS A 50 3.45 -0.37 1.75
C LYS A 50 4.09 0.96 2.16
N ALA A 51 4.80 1.62 1.24
CA ALA A 51 5.46 2.89 1.51
C ALA A 51 4.46 4.00 1.86
N ARG A 52 3.23 3.92 1.34
CA ARG A 52 2.19 4.93 1.61
C ARG A 52 1.49 4.74 2.94
N ILE A 53 1.54 3.53 3.51
CA ILE A 53 0.83 3.25 4.76
C ILE A 53 1.24 4.18 5.90
N PRO A 54 2.55 4.32 6.24
CA PRO A 54 2.93 5.22 7.32
C PRO A 54 2.61 6.68 7.04
N GLU A 55 2.70 7.12 5.78
CA GLU A 55 2.36 8.49 5.40
C GLU A 55 0.88 8.78 5.66
N LEU A 56 0.01 7.84 5.30
CA LEU A 56 -1.43 8.00 5.50
C LEU A 56 -1.83 7.97 6.97
N LEU A 57 -1.13 7.17 7.78
CA LEU A 57 -1.39 7.11 9.21
C LEU A 57 -0.96 8.38 9.91
N GLU A 58 0.12 8.99 9.46
CA GLU A 58 0.66 10.23 10.03
C GLU A 58 -0.06 11.46 9.49
N ARG A 59 -0.39 11.46 8.21
CA ARG A 59 -1.01 12.60 7.52
C ARG A 59 -2.17 12.13 6.63
N PRO A 60 -3.33 11.82 7.20
CA PRO A 60 -4.48 11.37 6.41
C PRO A 60 -4.90 12.35 5.32
N GLU A 61 -4.66 13.64 5.50
CA GLU A 61 -5.00 14.69 4.54
C GLU A 61 -4.21 14.61 3.23
N ILE A 62 -3.15 13.82 3.18
CA ILE A 62 -2.37 13.66 1.96
C ILE A 62 -3.23 13.13 0.80
N TRP A 63 -4.29 12.41 1.13
CA TRP A 63 -5.23 11.90 0.13
C TRP A 63 -5.80 13.02 -0.75
N ASP A 64 -6.14 14.16 -0.13
CA ASP A 64 -6.72 15.29 -0.84
C ASP A 64 -5.70 16.06 -1.66
N GLU A 65 -4.42 15.91 -1.38
CA GLU A 65 -3.34 16.59 -2.08
C GLU A 65 -2.89 15.87 -3.35
N LEU A 66 -3.30 14.61 -3.53
CA LEU A 66 -2.85 13.81 -4.65
C LEU A 66 -3.60 14.16 -5.94
N PRO A 67 -2.90 14.15 -7.09
CA PRO A 67 -3.57 14.31 -8.38
C PRO A 67 -4.50 13.13 -8.65
N GLN A 68 -5.53 13.40 -9.40
CA GLN A 68 -6.51 12.37 -9.76
C GLN A 68 -6.06 11.48 -10.91
#